data_6553924c19842a17ce0896f74ebca810
#
_entry.id   6553924c19842a17ce0896f74ebca810
#
_cell.length_a   1.000
_cell.length_b   1.000
_cell.length_c   1.000
_cell.angle_alpha   90.00
_cell.angle_beta   90.00
_cell.angle_gamma   90.00
#
_symmetry.space_group_name_H-M   'P 1'
#
loop_
_entity.id
_entity.type
_entity.pdbx_description
1 polymer ?
#
loop_
_entity_poly.entity_id
_entity_poly.type
_entity_poly.pdbx_seq_one_letter_code
_entity_poly.pdbx_strand_id
1 'polypeptide(L)'
;MDYVLGKQQAVLLHADGVLAESRQDIIRCFCAQASMNPRLGKPVGHIALSYSVNDAPKLTDEKMIQLAQEYMREMKITDTQYIIVRHQDREHPHVHIVFNRIDNNGKTISDRNDMYRNEQVCKKLKAKHGLYFAKGKEQVKRHRLKEPDKSKYEIYTAVR
;
A
#
# COMPACT_ATOMS: atom_id res chain seq x y z
N MET A 1 -7.63 -7.63 7.83
CA MET A 1 -7.36 -8.93 7.18
C MET A 1 -8.57 -9.43 6.39
N ASP A 2 -9.76 -9.48 6.98
CA ASP A 2 -10.97 -9.96 6.31
C ASP A 2 -11.35 -9.15 5.05
N TYR A 3 -11.18 -7.85 5.09
CA TYR A 3 -11.42 -6.99 3.92
C TYR A 3 -10.54 -7.35 2.72
N VAL A 4 -9.30 -7.71 2.96
CA VAL A 4 -8.31 -7.98 1.90
C VAL A 4 -8.45 -9.39 1.34
N LEU A 5 -8.61 -10.39 2.21
CA LEU A 5 -8.65 -11.80 1.83
C LEU A 5 -10.07 -12.35 1.59
N GLY A 6 -11.09 -11.66 2.07
CA GLY A 6 -12.50 -12.12 2.01
C GLY A 6 -13.23 -11.81 0.72
N LYS A 7 -12.65 -11.02 -0.20
CA LYS A 7 -13.29 -10.71 -1.48
C LYS A 7 -13.14 -11.85 -2.47
N GLN A 8 -14.20 -12.16 -3.20
CA GLN A 8 -14.23 -13.25 -4.20
C GLN A 8 -13.18 -13.12 -5.31
N GLN A 9 -12.68 -11.90 -5.56
CA GLN A 9 -11.69 -11.60 -6.60
C GLN A 9 -10.31 -11.25 -6.02
N ALA A 10 -10.02 -11.70 -4.81
CA ALA A 10 -8.74 -11.50 -4.16
C ALA A 10 -7.79 -12.67 -4.46
N VAL A 11 -6.58 -12.38 -4.90
CA VAL A 11 -5.54 -13.37 -5.16
C VAL A 11 -4.32 -13.05 -4.30
N LEU A 12 -3.91 -14.00 -3.45
CA LEU A 12 -2.68 -13.90 -2.68
C LEU A 12 -1.48 -14.08 -3.62
N LEU A 13 -0.72 -13.01 -3.85
CA LEU A 13 0.45 -13.03 -4.74
C LEU A 13 1.72 -13.48 -4.02
N HIS A 14 1.90 -13.05 -2.77
CA HIS A 14 3.12 -13.31 -2.00
C HIS A 14 2.84 -13.24 -0.51
N ALA A 15 3.56 -14.03 0.26
CA ALA A 15 3.53 -14.02 1.72
C ALA A 15 4.94 -14.27 2.25
N ASP A 16 5.34 -13.55 3.28
CA ASP A 16 6.64 -13.69 3.93
C ASP A 16 6.48 -13.68 5.46
N GLY A 17 7.18 -14.60 6.11
CA GLY A 17 7.18 -14.71 7.57
C GLY A 17 5.87 -15.26 8.17
N VAL A 18 4.96 -15.79 7.37
CA VAL A 18 3.68 -16.35 7.80
C VAL A 18 3.41 -17.71 7.16
N LEU A 19 2.62 -18.55 7.84
CA LEU A 19 2.02 -19.73 7.23
C LEU A 19 0.82 -19.26 6.40
N ALA A 20 0.85 -19.48 5.11
CA ALA A 20 -0.16 -19.00 4.17
C ALA A 20 -1.10 -20.10 3.66
N GLU A 21 -1.25 -21.18 4.40
CA GLU A 21 -2.15 -22.30 4.04
C GLU A 21 -3.62 -21.91 4.17
N SER A 22 -3.93 -21.06 5.17
CA SER A 22 -5.26 -20.54 5.38
C SER A 22 -5.22 -19.09 5.88
N ARG A 23 -6.36 -18.39 5.74
CA ARG A 23 -6.53 -17.04 6.32
C ARG A 23 -6.31 -17.06 7.84
N GLN A 24 -6.75 -18.09 8.51
CA GLN A 24 -6.62 -18.23 9.96
C GLN A 24 -5.16 -18.36 10.39
N ASP A 25 -4.34 -19.07 9.63
CA ASP A 25 -2.93 -19.22 9.90
C ASP A 25 -2.18 -17.89 9.77
N ILE A 26 -2.49 -17.13 8.75
CA ILE A 26 -1.96 -15.77 8.57
C ILE A 26 -2.30 -14.90 9.78
N ILE A 27 -3.56 -14.89 10.21
CA ILE A 27 -4.02 -14.12 11.37
C ILE A 27 -3.28 -14.56 12.64
N ARG A 28 -3.16 -15.86 12.88
CA ARG A 28 -2.43 -16.40 14.03
C ARG A 28 -0.96 -15.97 14.05
N CYS A 29 -0.28 -16.03 12.91
CA CYS A 29 1.10 -15.59 12.78
C CYS A 29 1.24 -14.10 13.10
N PHE A 30 0.35 -13.26 12.57
CA PHE A 30 0.34 -11.83 12.86
C PHE A 30 0.09 -11.54 14.34
N CYS A 31 -0.87 -12.21 14.95
CA CYS A 31 -1.18 -12.04 16.38
C CYS A 31 0.00 -12.47 17.26
N ALA A 32 0.64 -13.59 16.94
CA ALA A 32 1.79 -14.07 17.69
C ALA A 32 2.94 -13.06 17.69
N GLN A 33 3.29 -12.52 16.54
CA GLN A 33 4.36 -11.51 16.44
C GLN A 33 3.95 -10.18 17.08
N ALA A 34 2.71 -9.74 16.90
CA ALA A 34 2.20 -8.51 17.51
C ALA A 34 2.24 -8.56 19.05
N SER A 35 2.13 -9.75 19.64
CA SER A 35 2.20 -9.94 21.09
C SER A 35 3.57 -9.59 21.69
N MET A 36 4.62 -9.51 20.88
CA MET A 36 5.95 -9.07 21.35
C MET A 36 5.96 -7.58 21.77
N ASN A 37 5.00 -6.79 21.33
CA ASN A 37 4.84 -5.40 21.77
C ASN A 37 3.35 -5.07 22.00
N PRO A 38 2.77 -5.48 23.12
CA PRO A 38 1.34 -5.31 23.38
C PRO A 38 0.91 -3.84 23.59
N ARG A 39 1.87 -2.92 23.71
CA ARG A 39 1.58 -1.48 23.87
C ARG A 39 1.10 -0.83 22.58
N LEU A 40 1.41 -1.42 21.42
CA LEU A 40 0.96 -0.89 20.14
C LEU A 40 -0.50 -1.31 19.88
N GLY A 41 -1.43 -0.35 19.94
CA GLY A 41 -2.86 -0.62 19.78
C GLY A 41 -3.30 -1.03 18.39
N LYS A 42 -2.53 -0.67 17.34
CA LYS A 42 -2.84 -1.01 15.92
C LYS A 42 -1.61 -1.64 15.26
N PRO A 43 -1.37 -2.93 15.47
CA PRO A 43 -0.16 -3.60 15.00
C PRO A 43 -0.18 -3.95 13.50
N VAL A 44 -1.33 -3.90 12.84
CA VAL A 44 -1.45 -4.25 11.41
C VAL A 44 -1.46 -2.99 10.56
N GLY A 45 -0.50 -2.89 9.64
CA GLY A 45 -0.45 -1.87 8.61
C GLY A 45 -1.11 -2.36 7.32
N HIS A 46 -1.80 -1.47 6.62
CA HIS A 46 -2.45 -1.76 5.34
C HIS A 46 -2.17 -0.63 4.36
N ILE A 47 -1.63 -0.98 3.21
CA ILE A 47 -1.30 -0.06 2.13
C ILE A 47 -1.94 -0.57 0.84
N ALA A 48 -2.58 0.31 0.10
CA ALA A 48 -3.08 0.02 -1.24
C ALA A 48 -2.20 0.73 -2.27
N LEU A 49 -1.62 -0.02 -3.20
CA LEU A 49 -0.90 0.50 -4.35
C LEU A 49 -1.79 0.36 -5.59
N SER A 50 -2.25 1.49 -6.10
CA SER A 50 -3.08 1.55 -7.30
C SER A 50 -2.26 2.07 -8.48
N TYR A 51 -2.43 1.42 -9.63
CA TYR A 51 -1.74 1.73 -10.87
C TYR A 51 -2.72 2.28 -11.92
N SER A 52 -2.20 2.98 -12.90
CA SER A 52 -3.02 3.41 -14.03
C SER A 52 -3.45 2.23 -14.91
N VAL A 53 -4.64 2.32 -15.50
CA VAL A 53 -5.06 1.38 -16.57
C VAL A 53 -4.07 1.38 -17.74
N ASN A 54 -3.36 2.48 -17.99
CA ASN A 54 -2.34 2.59 -19.02
C ASN A 54 -1.14 1.68 -18.76
N ASP A 55 -0.88 1.32 -17.50
CA ASP A 55 0.21 0.44 -17.09
C ASP A 55 -0.21 -1.04 -17.05
N ALA A 56 -1.50 -1.35 -17.17
CA ALA A 56 -2.02 -2.72 -17.03
C ALA A 56 -1.27 -3.77 -17.87
N PRO A 57 -0.88 -3.51 -19.13
CA PRO A 57 -0.11 -4.47 -19.92
C PRO A 57 1.28 -4.80 -19.37
N LYS A 58 1.85 -3.91 -18.56
CA LYS A 58 3.18 -4.07 -17.95
C LYS A 58 3.13 -4.78 -16.59
N LEU A 59 1.94 -4.88 -15.99
CA LEU A 59 1.75 -5.31 -14.61
C LEU A 59 1.39 -6.79 -14.54
N THR A 60 2.40 -7.64 -14.71
CA THR A 60 2.31 -9.07 -14.37
C THR A 60 2.28 -9.24 -12.85
N ASP A 61 1.90 -10.43 -12.37
CA ASP A 61 1.91 -10.74 -10.94
C ASP A 61 3.31 -10.57 -10.34
N GLU A 62 4.35 -11.04 -11.03
CA GLU A 62 5.74 -10.90 -10.64
C GLU A 62 6.15 -9.42 -10.56
N LYS A 63 5.71 -8.62 -11.53
CA LYS A 63 6.00 -7.19 -11.53
C LYS A 63 5.32 -6.46 -10.38
N MET A 64 4.08 -6.81 -10.07
CA MET A 64 3.35 -6.26 -8.92
C MET A 64 4.02 -6.63 -7.60
N ILE A 65 4.48 -7.87 -7.45
CA ILE A 65 5.24 -8.31 -6.27
C ILE A 65 6.53 -7.50 -6.15
N GLN A 66 7.30 -7.37 -7.23
CA GLN A 66 8.53 -6.59 -7.25
C GLN A 66 8.30 -5.13 -6.83
N LEU A 67 7.32 -4.48 -7.42
CA LEU A 67 6.99 -3.08 -7.10
C LEU A 67 6.56 -2.92 -5.64
N ALA A 68 5.75 -3.83 -5.12
CA ALA A 68 5.32 -3.81 -3.72
C ALA A 68 6.50 -3.99 -2.77
N GLN A 69 7.41 -4.92 -3.06
CA GLN A 69 8.60 -5.15 -2.23
C GLN A 69 9.58 -3.97 -2.29
N GLU A 70 9.78 -3.36 -3.45
CA GLU A 70 10.60 -2.15 -3.57
C GLU A 70 9.98 -0.98 -2.80
N TYR A 71 8.65 -0.81 -2.90
CA TYR A 71 7.91 0.19 -2.14
C TYR A 71 8.11 0.01 -0.63
N MET A 72 7.95 -1.20 -0.13
CA MET A 72 8.14 -1.51 1.29
C MET A 72 9.56 -1.17 1.74
N ARG A 73 10.57 -1.55 0.95
CA ARG A 73 11.98 -1.28 1.26
C ARG A 73 12.25 0.23 1.35
N GLU A 74 11.78 0.99 0.38
CA GLU A 74 11.95 2.45 0.35
C GLU A 74 11.18 3.14 1.48
N MET A 75 10.04 2.60 1.90
CA MET A 75 9.27 3.06 3.05
C MET A 75 9.85 2.60 4.40
N LYS A 76 10.94 1.82 4.40
CA LYS A 76 11.57 1.23 5.59
C LYS A 76 10.66 0.26 6.35
N ILE A 77 9.80 -0.42 5.62
CA ILE A 77 9.00 -1.54 6.12
C ILE A 77 9.81 -2.82 5.84
N THR A 78 10.65 -3.20 6.77
CA THR A 78 11.63 -4.28 6.64
C THR A 78 11.61 -5.21 7.86
N ASP A 79 12.14 -6.41 7.72
CA ASP A 79 12.25 -7.42 8.78
C ASP A 79 10.92 -7.69 9.48
N THR A 80 9.86 -7.84 8.72
CA THR A 80 8.53 -8.08 9.26
C THR A 80 7.73 -9.04 8.40
N GLN A 81 6.65 -9.57 8.98
CA GLN A 81 5.66 -10.37 8.28
C GLN A 81 4.82 -9.50 7.35
N TYR A 82 4.57 -9.98 6.14
CA TYR A 82 3.67 -9.29 5.21
C TYR A 82 3.05 -10.24 4.21
N ILE A 83 1.95 -9.80 3.62
CA ILE A 83 1.31 -10.43 2.46
C ILE A 83 1.02 -9.37 1.40
N ILE A 84 1.02 -9.80 0.14
CA ILE A 84 0.65 -8.99 -1.02
C ILE A 84 -0.54 -9.66 -1.69
N VAL A 85 -1.64 -8.95 -1.80
CA VAL A 85 -2.90 -9.45 -2.37
C VAL A 85 -3.34 -8.57 -3.53
N ARG A 86 -3.59 -9.18 -4.69
CA ARG A 86 -4.18 -8.49 -5.83
C ARG A 86 -5.70 -8.58 -5.76
N HIS A 87 -6.36 -7.45 -5.96
CA HIS A 87 -7.80 -7.37 -6.17
C HIS A 87 -8.11 -7.12 -7.65
N GLN A 88 -9.18 -7.73 -8.14
CA GLN A 88 -9.66 -7.60 -9.52
C GLN A 88 -11.04 -6.96 -9.60
N ASP A 89 -11.43 -6.24 -8.56
CA ASP A 89 -12.76 -5.64 -8.42
C ASP A 89 -12.91 -4.23 -9.04
N ARG A 90 -11.85 -3.73 -9.69
CA ARG A 90 -11.81 -2.41 -10.33
C ARG A 90 -11.09 -2.47 -11.67
N GLU A 91 -11.36 -1.49 -12.53
CA GLU A 91 -10.69 -1.38 -13.85
C GLU A 91 -9.18 -1.17 -13.74
N HIS A 92 -8.76 -0.34 -12.77
CA HIS A 92 -7.34 -0.09 -12.57
C HIS A 92 -6.71 -1.20 -11.72
N PRO A 93 -5.53 -1.71 -12.13
CA PRO A 93 -4.81 -2.71 -11.34
C PRO A 93 -4.43 -2.16 -9.97
N HIS A 94 -4.59 -2.96 -8.93
CA HIS A 94 -4.17 -2.59 -7.59
C HIS A 94 -3.83 -3.80 -6.74
N VAL A 95 -2.91 -3.59 -5.81
CA VAL A 95 -2.53 -4.57 -4.80
C VAL A 95 -2.66 -3.98 -3.41
N HIS A 96 -2.94 -4.84 -2.46
CA HIS A 96 -2.92 -4.51 -1.04
C HIS A 96 -1.71 -5.17 -0.39
N ILE A 97 -0.96 -4.37 0.36
CA ILE A 97 0.11 -4.85 1.24
C ILE A 97 -0.43 -4.80 2.66
N VAL A 98 -0.44 -5.94 3.33
CA VAL A 98 -0.76 -6.04 4.76
C VAL A 98 0.50 -6.50 5.47
N PHE A 99 0.96 -5.74 6.43
CA PHE A 99 2.20 -6.03 7.15
C PHE A 99 2.06 -5.88 8.65
N ASN A 100 2.93 -6.55 9.39
CA ASN A 100 2.99 -6.40 10.83
C ASN A 100 3.87 -5.19 11.17
N ARG A 101 3.34 -4.24 11.93
CA ARG A 101 4.10 -3.07 12.39
C ARG A 101 5.05 -3.39 13.54
N ILE A 102 4.91 -4.56 14.13
CA ILE A 102 5.92 -5.11 15.04
C ILE A 102 6.82 -6.00 14.19
N ASP A 103 8.08 -5.64 14.09
CA ASP A 103 9.06 -6.38 13.28
C ASP A 103 9.49 -7.69 13.97
N ASN A 104 10.34 -8.45 13.29
CA ASN A 104 10.82 -9.75 13.80
C ASN A 104 11.63 -9.63 15.10
N ASN A 105 12.06 -8.43 15.47
CA ASN A 105 12.80 -8.13 16.70
C ASN A 105 11.91 -7.49 17.79
N GLY A 106 10.61 -7.40 17.57
CA GLY A 106 9.67 -6.79 18.51
C GLY A 106 9.64 -5.26 18.50
N LYS A 107 10.33 -4.62 17.55
CA LYS A 107 10.37 -3.16 17.38
C LYS A 107 9.19 -2.69 16.54
N THR A 108 8.70 -1.49 16.84
CA THR A 108 7.65 -0.85 16.05
C THR A 108 8.23 -0.19 14.80
N ILE A 109 7.66 -0.51 13.64
CA ILE A 109 7.93 0.19 12.40
C ILE A 109 7.26 1.55 12.45
N SER A 110 8.06 2.62 12.31
CA SER A 110 7.57 4.00 12.41
C SER A 110 6.69 4.39 11.22
N ASP A 111 5.57 5.03 11.52
CA ASP A 111 4.68 5.67 10.54
C ASP A 111 4.90 7.20 10.46
N ARG A 112 5.94 7.70 11.11
CA ARG A 112 6.26 9.14 11.12
C ARG A 112 6.56 9.65 9.71
N ASN A 113 5.85 10.72 9.31
CA ASN A 113 5.96 11.33 7.98
C ASN A 113 5.71 10.36 6.82
N ASP A 114 4.91 9.33 7.04
CA ASP A 114 4.63 8.30 6.05
C ASP A 114 3.97 8.85 4.78
N MET A 115 3.07 9.82 4.89
CA MET A 115 2.42 10.44 3.74
C MET A 115 3.42 11.15 2.82
N TYR A 116 4.35 11.92 3.40
CA TYR A 116 5.39 12.59 2.62
C TYR A 116 6.35 11.58 1.97
N ARG A 117 6.82 10.60 2.74
CA ARG A 117 7.68 9.54 2.22
C ARG A 117 6.99 8.72 1.14
N ASN A 118 5.72 8.40 1.32
CA ASN A 118 4.91 7.69 0.33
C ASN A 118 4.89 8.43 -1.01
N GLU A 119 4.65 9.73 -1.01
CA GLU A 119 4.66 10.53 -2.23
C GLU A 119 6.01 10.46 -2.96
N GLN A 120 7.11 10.63 -2.23
CA GLN A 120 8.46 10.57 -2.79
C GLN A 120 8.79 9.18 -3.35
N VAL A 121 8.46 8.13 -2.60
CA VAL A 121 8.68 6.75 -3.02
C VAL A 121 7.86 6.41 -4.26
N CYS A 122 6.60 6.79 -4.31
CA CYS A 122 5.74 6.56 -5.48
C CYS A 122 6.28 7.26 -6.74
N LYS A 123 6.72 8.50 -6.62
CA LYS A 123 7.36 9.24 -7.73
C LYS A 123 8.64 8.54 -8.20
N LYS A 124 9.49 8.13 -7.28
CA LYS A 124 10.73 7.41 -7.57
C LYS A 124 10.49 6.11 -8.31
N LEU A 125 9.55 5.29 -7.83
CA LEU A 125 9.23 4.01 -8.45
C LEU A 125 8.59 4.17 -9.83
N LYS A 126 7.71 5.15 -10.01
CA LYS A 126 7.11 5.46 -11.32
C LYS A 126 8.19 5.85 -12.32
N ALA A 127 9.11 6.72 -11.95
CA ALA A 127 10.22 7.12 -12.82
C ALA A 127 11.14 5.93 -13.15
N LYS A 128 11.50 5.14 -12.15
CA LYS A 128 12.39 3.97 -12.31
C LYS A 128 11.82 2.90 -13.25
N HIS A 129 10.52 2.63 -13.13
CA HIS A 129 9.86 1.54 -13.87
C HIS A 129 9.08 2.02 -15.12
N GLY A 130 9.18 3.30 -15.47
CA GLY A 130 8.48 3.85 -16.63
C GLY A 130 6.96 3.78 -16.52
N LEU A 131 6.40 3.95 -15.31
CA LEU A 131 4.98 3.92 -15.06
C LEU A 131 4.33 5.28 -15.37
N TYR A 132 3.05 5.26 -15.67
CA TYR A 132 2.28 6.45 -16.02
C TYR A 132 2.21 7.46 -14.87
N PHE A 133 2.54 8.71 -15.17
CA PHE A 133 2.30 9.84 -14.29
C PHE A 133 0.99 10.52 -14.65
N ALA A 134 0.03 10.51 -13.73
CA ALA A 134 -1.19 11.29 -13.89
C ALA A 134 -0.86 12.79 -13.96
N LYS A 135 -1.67 13.53 -14.72
CA LYS A 135 -1.57 15.00 -14.78
C LYS A 135 -1.68 15.57 -13.37
N GLY A 136 -0.78 16.50 -13.04
CA GLY A 136 -0.75 17.14 -11.72
C GLY A 136 -2.01 17.95 -11.42
N LYS A 137 -2.17 18.33 -10.16
CA LYS A 137 -3.31 19.14 -9.68
C LYS A 137 -3.44 20.50 -10.38
N GLU A 138 -2.37 21.01 -10.95
CA GLU A 138 -2.34 22.28 -11.71
C GLU A 138 -3.21 22.24 -12.98
N GLN A 139 -3.45 21.04 -13.52
CA GLN A 139 -4.28 20.84 -14.73
C GLN A 139 -5.74 20.52 -14.41
N VAL A 140 -6.12 20.48 -13.14
CA VAL A 140 -7.49 20.24 -12.73
C VAL A 140 -8.36 21.46 -13.07
N LYS A 141 -9.42 21.25 -13.87
CA LYS A 141 -10.38 22.30 -14.21
C LYS A 141 -11.28 22.60 -12.99
N ARG A 142 -10.87 23.55 -12.16
CA ARG A 142 -11.52 23.90 -10.87
C ARG A 142 -13.01 24.20 -10.99
N HIS A 143 -13.43 24.76 -12.13
CA HIS A 143 -14.86 25.07 -12.37
C HIS A 143 -15.76 23.81 -12.51
N ARG A 144 -15.16 22.63 -12.67
CA ARG A 144 -15.87 21.34 -12.73
C ARG A 144 -15.88 20.57 -11.41
N LEU A 145 -15.18 21.08 -10.38
CA LEU A 145 -15.13 20.44 -9.07
C LEU A 145 -16.41 20.77 -8.27
N LYS A 146 -16.84 19.82 -7.48
CA LYS A 146 -17.88 20.05 -6.46
C LYS A 146 -17.31 20.93 -5.35
N GLU A 147 -18.19 21.66 -4.62
CA GLU A 147 -17.77 22.64 -3.61
C GLU A 147 -16.74 22.11 -2.57
N PRO A 148 -16.90 20.92 -1.98
CA PRO A 148 -15.89 20.40 -1.04
C PRO A 148 -14.50 20.25 -1.66
N ASP A 149 -14.44 19.88 -2.94
CA ASP A 149 -13.20 19.71 -3.66
C ASP A 149 -12.55 21.05 -4.04
N LYS A 150 -13.35 22.03 -4.40
CA LYS A 150 -12.88 23.40 -4.68
C LYS A 150 -12.19 23.99 -3.46
N SER A 151 -12.83 23.98 -2.31
CA SER A 151 -12.27 24.48 -1.05
C SER A 151 -10.96 23.82 -0.69
N LYS A 152 -10.86 22.51 -0.90
CA LYS A 152 -9.62 21.75 -0.68
C LYS A 152 -8.49 22.24 -1.60
N TYR A 153 -8.77 22.50 -2.87
CA TYR A 153 -7.76 23.00 -3.81
C TYR A 153 -7.36 24.44 -3.53
N GLU A 154 -8.28 25.28 -3.09
CA GLU A 154 -8.01 26.65 -2.68
C GLU A 154 -7.07 26.70 -1.46
N ILE A 155 -7.36 25.92 -0.42
CA ILE A 155 -6.50 25.78 0.75
C ILE A 155 -5.10 25.28 0.34
N TYR A 156 -5.04 24.26 -0.51
CA TYR A 156 -3.78 23.70 -0.98
C TYR A 156 -2.92 24.73 -1.72
N THR A 157 -3.54 25.61 -2.52
CA THR A 157 -2.85 26.67 -3.25
C THR A 157 -2.41 27.83 -2.35
N ALA A 158 -3.17 28.13 -1.31
CA ALA A 158 -2.87 29.22 -0.37
C ALA A 158 -1.68 28.89 0.58
N VAL A 159 -1.50 27.60 0.92
CA VAL A 159 -0.39 27.16 1.80
C VAL A 159 0.88 26.76 1.04
N ARG A 160 0.89 26.86 -0.26
CA ARG A 160 2.03 26.51 -1.12
C ARG A 160 2.90 27.72 -1.39
#